data_9e08f6cce888fcc620e3a550a13c3e89
#
_entry.id   9e08f6cce888fcc620e3a550a13c3e89
#
_cell.length_a   1.000
_cell.length_b   1.000
_cell.length_c   1.000
_cell.angle_alpha   90.00
_cell.angle_beta   90.00
_cell.angle_gamma   90.00
#
_symmetry.space_group_name_H-M   'P 1'
#
loop_
_entity.id
_entity.type
_entity.pdbx_description
1 polymer ?
#
loop_
_entity_poly.entity_id
_entity_poly.type
_entity_poly.pdbx_seq_one_letter_code
_entity_poly.pdbx_strand_id
1 'polypeptide(L)'
;MKLHLCHLLCTLTLLLLLLQSCRHRPLVEMGNTHYVRVYINDTIKNTTYQFYNDTLVRPDYKKPGVMRVTLNDQKTGAQVAESFLQHTGRDQRGYYLDGYLIADAGDYDLMMYNIGTETTNVRDVYNYNTVTAYTNEIQSQLYARIPQLSRELKGEKIAYIPDHLFVTTKRSVHLPFTDRIDTIMDNNRPYFDAPTLVKTYYLQVRVKGIQYVTSAVSLISGMAGSSTLSTRSMVETDSVLLYMEMDSYELHDEPETSVIYTSFNTFGKLPKSTSRLTVTFEFITLDGNSQVETIDITNLFQTLTVEENQWILIDKIITINPPEKPKPGEGNGGFSPGIDDWDNIHSTLPV
;
A
#
# COMPACT_ATOMS: atom_id res chain seq x y z
N MET A 1 -79.48 5.12 -17.34
CA MET A 1 -78.75 6.39 -17.49
C MET A 1 -77.88 6.77 -16.28
N LYS A 2 -78.36 6.63 -15.04
CA LYS A 2 -77.56 6.96 -13.83
C LYS A 2 -76.32 6.08 -13.61
N LEU A 3 -76.33 4.79 -13.99
CA LEU A 3 -75.23 3.86 -13.80
C LEU A 3 -74.04 4.13 -14.72
N HIS A 4 -74.28 4.50 -15.97
CA HIS A 4 -73.26 4.85 -16.93
C HIS A 4 -72.49 6.16 -16.58
N LEU A 5 -73.26 7.12 -15.98
CA LEU A 5 -72.69 8.38 -15.53
C LEU A 5 -71.73 8.17 -14.36
N CYS A 6 -72.06 7.25 -13.44
CA CYS A 6 -71.18 6.92 -12.30
C CYS A 6 -69.87 6.23 -12.73
N HIS A 7 -69.97 5.31 -13.71
CA HIS A 7 -68.77 4.68 -14.27
C HIS A 7 -67.85 5.69 -15.01
N LEU A 8 -68.41 6.59 -15.78
CA LEU A 8 -67.68 7.62 -16.48
C LEU A 8 -67.01 8.58 -15.51
N LEU A 9 -67.65 8.92 -14.39
CA LEU A 9 -67.06 9.79 -13.36
C LEU A 9 -65.90 9.08 -12.62
N CYS A 10 -66.02 7.79 -12.26
CA CYS A 10 -64.98 7.01 -11.65
C CYS A 10 -63.75 6.81 -12.55
N THR A 11 -63.97 6.54 -13.84
CA THR A 11 -62.85 6.40 -14.79
C THR A 11 -62.10 7.72 -15.02
N LEU A 12 -62.86 8.85 -15.05
CA LEU A 12 -62.24 10.19 -15.19
C LEU A 12 -61.46 10.60 -13.95
N THR A 13 -61.94 10.28 -12.73
CA THR A 13 -61.22 10.54 -11.48
C THR A 13 -59.98 9.64 -11.35
N LEU A 14 -60.08 8.38 -11.79
CA LEU A 14 -58.92 7.47 -11.80
C LEU A 14 -57.83 7.94 -12.79
N LEU A 15 -58.27 8.43 -13.97
CA LEU A 15 -57.34 9.00 -14.97
C LEU A 15 -56.68 10.29 -14.49
N LEU A 16 -57.44 11.16 -13.79
CA LEU A 16 -56.89 12.37 -13.16
C LEU A 16 -55.88 12.06 -12.03
N LEU A 17 -56.11 11.00 -11.25
CA LEU A 17 -55.16 10.53 -10.22
C LEU A 17 -53.89 9.95 -10.83
N LEU A 18 -53.97 9.24 -11.96
CA LEU A 18 -52.84 8.73 -12.69
C LEU A 18 -52.00 9.84 -13.34
N LEU A 19 -52.61 10.93 -13.77
CA LEU A 19 -51.91 12.09 -14.32
C LEU A 19 -51.17 12.91 -13.24
N GLN A 20 -51.58 12.82 -11.98
CA GLN A 20 -50.85 13.44 -10.87
C GLN A 20 -49.69 12.61 -10.37
N SER A 21 -49.60 11.34 -10.75
CA SER A 21 -48.48 10.42 -10.37
C SER A 21 -47.14 10.75 -11.05
N CYS A 22 -47.13 11.48 -12.16
CA CYS A 22 -45.92 12.02 -12.78
C CYS A 22 -45.54 13.37 -12.14
N ARG A 23 -45.31 13.40 -10.84
CA ARG A 23 -44.46 14.43 -10.29
C ARG A 23 -43.05 14.13 -10.81
N HIS A 24 -42.63 14.91 -11.82
CA HIS A 24 -41.20 15.01 -12.10
C HIS A 24 -40.52 15.24 -10.74
N ARG A 25 -39.62 14.32 -10.37
CA ARG A 25 -38.64 14.66 -9.34
C ARG A 25 -38.07 16.01 -9.80
N PRO A 26 -38.04 17.02 -8.95
CA PRO A 26 -37.39 18.26 -9.31
C PRO A 26 -36.00 17.84 -9.83
N LEU A 27 -35.65 18.35 -11.03
CA LEU A 27 -34.27 18.26 -11.50
C LEU A 27 -33.44 18.68 -10.31
N VAL A 28 -32.54 17.81 -9.84
CA VAL A 28 -31.65 18.12 -8.73
C VAL A 28 -31.07 19.48 -9.09
N GLU A 29 -31.45 20.49 -8.31
CA GLU A 29 -30.87 21.81 -8.51
C GLU A 29 -29.38 21.60 -8.50
N MET A 30 -28.68 21.95 -9.57
CA MET A 30 -27.21 21.85 -9.64
C MET A 30 -26.52 22.84 -8.70
N GLY A 31 -27.31 23.48 -7.82
CA GLY A 31 -26.83 24.32 -6.75
C GLY A 31 -25.90 23.54 -5.81
N ASN A 32 -24.84 24.17 -5.36
CA ASN A 32 -23.86 23.58 -4.45
C ASN A 32 -23.05 22.42 -5.02
N THR A 33 -22.85 22.37 -6.33
CA THR A 33 -21.95 21.42 -6.99
C THR A 33 -20.56 22.03 -7.14
N HIS A 34 -19.58 21.35 -6.62
CA HIS A 34 -18.18 21.83 -6.61
C HIS A 34 -17.28 20.87 -7.40
N TYR A 35 -16.52 21.41 -8.33
CA TYR A 35 -15.50 20.67 -9.06
C TYR A 35 -14.24 20.53 -8.21
N VAL A 36 -13.67 19.32 -8.20
CA VAL A 36 -12.44 18.99 -7.46
C VAL A 36 -11.47 18.31 -8.40
N ARG A 37 -10.22 18.76 -8.38
CA ARG A 37 -9.09 18.10 -9.08
C ARG A 37 -7.93 17.88 -8.13
N VAL A 38 -7.33 16.70 -8.20
CA VAL A 38 -6.15 16.34 -7.41
C VAL A 38 -5.07 15.70 -8.29
N TYR A 39 -3.84 16.20 -8.21
CA TYR A 39 -2.67 15.60 -8.84
C TYR A 39 -2.04 14.60 -7.90
N ILE A 40 -1.65 13.46 -8.46
CA ILE A 40 -0.89 12.45 -7.74
C ILE A 40 0.57 12.86 -7.80
N ASN A 41 1.06 13.38 -6.69
CA ASN A 41 2.44 13.81 -6.58
C ASN A 41 3.28 12.65 -6.01
N ASP A 42 4.03 12.00 -6.89
CA ASP A 42 5.00 11.01 -6.49
C ASP A 42 6.32 11.71 -6.13
N THR A 43 6.60 11.77 -4.86
CA THR A 43 7.90 12.19 -4.35
C THR A 43 8.96 11.09 -4.41
N ILE A 44 8.62 9.93 -4.98
CA ILE A 44 9.57 8.84 -5.18
C ILE A 44 10.56 9.30 -6.24
N LYS A 45 11.71 9.77 -5.77
CA LYS A 45 12.81 10.10 -6.67
C LYS A 45 13.22 8.82 -7.39
N ASN A 46 13.11 8.81 -8.71
CA ASN A 46 13.74 7.79 -9.56
C ASN A 46 15.26 8.02 -9.49
N THR A 47 15.87 7.59 -8.41
CA THR A 47 17.32 7.62 -8.28
C THR A 47 17.85 6.25 -8.71
N THR A 48 18.73 6.27 -9.69
CA THR A 48 19.64 5.16 -9.96
C THR A 48 20.72 5.18 -8.89
N TYR A 49 21.01 4.04 -8.28
CA TYR A 49 22.08 3.91 -7.31
C TYR A 49 23.01 2.77 -7.73
N GLN A 50 24.32 3.05 -7.71
CA GLN A 50 25.37 2.12 -8.07
C GLN A 50 26.03 1.62 -6.80
N PHE A 51 25.74 0.42 -6.36
CA PHE A 51 26.43 -0.19 -5.23
C PHE A 51 26.93 -1.60 -5.55
N TYR A 52 26.04 -2.54 -5.79
CA TYR A 52 26.38 -3.89 -6.24
C TYR A 52 26.07 -4.12 -7.71
N ASN A 53 25.26 -3.27 -8.31
CA ASN A 53 24.93 -3.32 -9.73
C ASN A 53 24.92 -1.90 -10.30
N ASP A 54 25.31 -1.77 -11.57
CA ASP A 54 25.49 -0.48 -12.24
C ASP A 54 24.22 0.35 -12.37
N THR A 55 23.04 -0.29 -12.31
CA THR A 55 21.79 0.43 -12.49
C THR A 55 20.63 -0.25 -11.76
N LEU A 56 20.38 0.14 -10.53
CA LEU A 56 19.17 -0.25 -9.82
C LEU A 56 18.11 0.85 -9.99
N VAL A 57 17.03 0.52 -10.67
CA VAL A 57 15.89 1.43 -10.87
C VAL A 57 14.77 1.01 -9.93
N ARG A 58 14.25 1.96 -9.16
CA ARG A 58 13.06 1.69 -8.34
C ARG A 58 11.86 1.38 -9.23
N PRO A 59 11.07 0.36 -8.87
CA PRO A 59 9.88 0.03 -9.62
C PRO A 59 8.87 1.18 -9.60
N ASP A 60 8.17 1.39 -10.71
CA ASP A 60 7.01 2.27 -10.77
C ASP A 60 5.92 1.73 -9.84
N TYR A 61 5.18 2.63 -9.23
CA TYR A 61 4.02 2.28 -8.44
C TYR A 61 2.72 2.39 -9.27
N LYS A 62 1.71 1.60 -8.89
CA LYS A 62 0.38 1.64 -9.47
C LYS A 62 -0.32 2.96 -9.13
N LYS A 63 -0.68 3.73 -10.15
CA LYS A 63 -1.42 4.98 -9.96
C LYS A 63 -2.87 4.69 -9.57
N PRO A 64 -3.45 5.46 -8.62
CA PRO A 64 -4.82 5.24 -8.19
C PRO A 64 -5.81 5.53 -9.32
N GLY A 65 -6.84 4.70 -9.46
CA GLY A 65 -7.97 4.95 -10.36
C GLY A 65 -9.12 5.70 -9.69
N VAL A 66 -9.13 5.77 -8.37
CA VAL A 66 -10.21 6.41 -7.59
C VAL A 66 -9.62 7.13 -6.37
N MET A 67 -10.09 8.36 -6.14
CA MET A 67 -9.84 9.11 -4.90
C MET A 67 -11.16 9.37 -4.19
N ARG A 68 -11.24 9.02 -2.92
CA ARG A 68 -12.35 9.43 -2.04
C ARG A 68 -12.10 10.86 -1.58
N VAL A 69 -13.12 11.71 -1.66
CA VAL A 69 -13.13 13.08 -1.15
C VAL A 69 -14.15 13.15 -0.04
N THR A 70 -13.79 13.69 1.12
CA THR A 70 -14.70 13.94 2.23
C THR A 70 -14.62 15.39 2.68
N LEU A 71 -15.78 15.95 3.02
CA LEU A 71 -15.91 17.18 3.79
C LEU A 71 -16.34 16.81 5.20
N ASN A 72 -15.73 17.46 6.17
CA ASN A 72 -15.94 17.16 7.57
C ASN A 72 -16.24 18.44 8.34
N ASP A 73 -17.17 18.37 9.29
CA ASP A 73 -17.46 19.46 10.20
C ASP A 73 -16.24 19.83 11.04
N GLN A 74 -15.88 21.09 11.07
CA GLN A 74 -14.65 21.58 11.71
C GLN A 74 -14.62 21.39 13.23
N LYS A 75 -15.81 21.36 13.89
CA LYS A 75 -15.89 21.27 15.34
C LYS A 75 -15.86 19.84 15.82
N THR A 76 -16.59 18.96 15.13
CA THR A 76 -16.75 17.55 15.54
C THR A 76 -15.81 16.61 14.81
N GLY A 77 -15.31 17.00 13.65
CA GLY A 77 -14.59 16.14 12.72
C GLY A 77 -15.48 15.16 11.95
N ALA A 78 -16.82 15.18 12.19
CA ALA A 78 -17.75 14.26 11.56
C ALA A 78 -17.86 14.52 10.06
N GLN A 79 -17.91 13.46 9.27
CA GLN A 79 -18.12 13.54 7.83
C GLN A 79 -19.53 14.07 7.53
N VAL A 80 -19.62 15.08 6.68
CA VAL A 80 -20.90 15.71 6.25
C VAL A 80 -21.20 15.49 4.78
N ALA A 81 -20.16 15.33 3.95
CA ALA A 81 -20.32 14.99 2.54
C ALA A 81 -19.17 14.13 2.04
N GLU A 82 -19.43 13.33 1.01
CA GLU A 82 -18.40 12.57 0.30
C GLU A 82 -18.67 12.46 -1.19
N SER A 83 -17.62 12.24 -1.93
CA SER A 83 -17.65 11.90 -3.35
C SER A 83 -16.43 11.07 -3.74
N PHE A 84 -16.45 10.56 -4.98
CA PHE A 84 -15.37 9.78 -5.55
C PHE A 84 -14.93 10.40 -6.87
N LEU A 85 -13.65 10.79 -6.94
CA LEU A 85 -13.02 11.23 -8.16
C LEU A 85 -12.58 10.00 -8.96
N GLN A 86 -13.19 9.79 -10.12
CA GLN A 86 -12.97 8.60 -10.94
C GLN A 86 -12.52 8.93 -12.37
N HIS A 87 -12.69 10.18 -12.78
CA HIS A 87 -12.17 10.63 -14.07
C HIS A 87 -10.66 10.87 -13.93
N THR A 88 -9.88 10.13 -14.71
CA THR A 88 -8.42 10.19 -14.69
C THR A 88 -7.91 10.90 -15.94
N GLY A 89 -6.85 11.67 -15.80
CA GLY A 89 -6.22 12.34 -16.91
C GLY A 89 -4.73 12.60 -16.67
N ARG A 90 -4.07 13.14 -17.69
CA ARG A 90 -2.68 13.56 -17.62
C ARG A 90 -2.49 14.84 -18.41
N ASP A 91 -1.80 15.79 -17.82
CA ASP A 91 -1.39 17.03 -18.46
C ASP A 91 0.10 17.34 -18.17
N GLN A 92 0.52 18.58 -18.41
CA GLN A 92 1.91 19.00 -18.20
C GLN A 92 2.36 18.91 -16.72
N ARG A 93 1.43 18.91 -15.76
CA ARG A 93 1.71 18.75 -14.33
C ARG A 93 1.85 17.29 -13.92
N GLY A 94 1.27 16.38 -14.66
CA GLY A 94 1.31 14.95 -14.36
C GLY A 94 -0.06 14.29 -14.40
N TYR A 95 -0.16 13.19 -13.65
CA TYR A 95 -1.37 12.39 -13.53
C TYR A 95 -2.31 12.99 -12.48
N TYR A 96 -3.59 13.12 -12.83
CA TYR A 96 -4.62 13.65 -11.94
C TYR A 96 -5.91 12.83 -11.96
N LEU A 97 -6.70 13.02 -10.91
CA LEU A 97 -8.10 12.61 -10.84
C LEU A 97 -8.97 13.83 -10.60
N ASP A 98 -10.15 13.83 -11.20
CA ASP A 98 -11.13 14.88 -10.94
C ASP A 98 -12.57 14.36 -10.91
N GLY A 99 -13.49 15.23 -10.48
CA GLY A 99 -14.90 14.92 -10.36
C GLY A 99 -15.66 16.04 -9.63
N TYR A 100 -16.85 15.69 -9.16
CA TYR A 100 -17.74 16.65 -8.53
C TYR A 100 -18.13 16.20 -7.13
N LEU A 101 -18.28 17.19 -6.24
CA LEU A 101 -18.77 17.02 -4.88
C LEU A 101 -20.01 17.92 -4.71
N ILE A 102 -21.06 17.39 -4.11
CA ILE A 102 -22.26 18.14 -3.77
C ILE A 102 -22.24 18.36 -2.26
N ALA A 103 -22.27 19.63 -1.84
CA ALA A 103 -22.27 20.00 -0.43
C ALA A 103 -22.90 21.38 -0.25
N ASP A 104 -23.54 21.60 0.90
CA ASP A 104 -24.09 22.91 1.26
C ASP A 104 -22.97 23.94 1.46
N ALA A 105 -23.35 25.22 1.35
CA ALA A 105 -22.43 26.32 1.64
C ALA A 105 -21.98 26.27 3.12
N GLY A 106 -20.69 26.47 3.36
CA GLY A 106 -20.14 26.40 4.72
C GLY A 106 -18.62 26.30 4.75
N ASP A 107 -18.09 26.14 5.96
CA ASP A 107 -16.68 25.95 6.20
C ASP A 107 -16.41 24.51 6.68
N TYR A 108 -15.54 23.81 5.98
CA TYR A 108 -15.28 22.40 6.17
C TYR A 108 -13.80 22.08 6.25
N ASP A 109 -13.46 20.95 6.87
CA ASP A 109 -12.18 20.30 6.69
C ASP A 109 -12.29 19.28 5.56
N LEU A 110 -11.41 19.38 4.55
CA LEU A 110 -11.38 18.52 3.39
C LEU A 110 -10.29 17.46 3.54
N MET A 111 -10.60 16.22 3.17
CA MET A 111 -9.64 15.14 3.04
C MET A 111 -9.86 14.40 1.74
N MET A 112 -8.77 14.04 1.07
CA MET A 112 -8.80 13.16 -0.09
C MET A 112 -7.74 12.08 0.07
N TYR A 113 -8.09 10.83 -0.28
CA TYR A 113 -7.17 9.70 -0.31
C TYR A 113 -7.64 8.65 -1.31
N ASN A 114 -6.69 7.90 -1.88
CA ASN A 114 -7.05 6.81 -2.79
C ASN A 114 -7.62 5.61 -2.04
N ILE A 115 -8.49 4.90 -2.74
CA ILE A 115 -9.07 3.63 -2.31
C ILE A 115 -8.75 2.54 -3.34
N GLY A 116 -9.12 1.28 -3.05
CA GLY A 116 -8.85 0.15 -3.95
C GLY A 116 -7.41 -0.37 -3.83
N THR A 117 -6.84 -0.23 -2.65
CA THR A 117 -5.57 -0.82 -2.22
C THR A 117 -5.79 -2.28 -1.79
N GLU A 118 -4.76 -3.12 -1.89
CA GLU A 118 -4.82 -4.56 -1.58
C GLU A 118 -4.43 -4.85 -0.12
N THR A 119 -3.37 -4.21 0.35
CA THR A 119 -2.78 -4.43 1.67
C THR A 119 -3.02 -3.29 2.65
N THR A 120 -3.36 -2.10 2.16
CA THR A 120 -3.65 -0.93 2.99
C THR A 120 -5.15 -0.73 3.13
N ASN A 121 -5.62 -0.66 4.37
CA ASN A 121 -7.02 -0.34 4.71
C ASN A 121 -7.11 0.97 5.47
N VAL A 122 -8.31 1.53 5.53
CA VAL A 122 -8.62 2.75 6.27
C VAL A 122 -9.77 2.48 7.24
N ARG A 123 -9.58 2.83 8.51
CA ARG A 123 -10.59 2.74 9.57
C ARG A 123 -10.99 4.13 10.06
N ASP A 124 -12.08 4.20 10.82
CA ASP A 124 -12.66 5.44 11.38
C ASP A 124 -12.96 6.51 10.32
N VAL A 125 -13.41 6.04 9.16
CA VAL A 125 -13.55 6.80 7.91
C VAL A 125 -14.55 7.96 7.98
N TYR A 126 -15.37 8.02 9.02
CA TYR A 126 -16.40 9.05 9.23
C TYR A 126 -15.95 10.19 10.14
N ASN A 127 -14.71 10.20 10.60
CA ASN A 127 -14.19 11.25 11.44
C ASN A 127 -12.78 11.69 11.02
N TYR A 128 -12.67 12.96 10.61
CA TYR A 128 -11.44 13.58 10.15
C TYR A 128 -10.26 13.42 11.12
N ASN A 129 -10.53 13.48 12.43
CA ASN A 129 -9.46 13.50 13.43
C ASN A 129 -8.89 12.10 13.74
N THR A 130 -9.69 11.05 13.52
CA THR A 130 -9.33 9.67 13.89
C THR A 130 -9.10 8.75 12.71
N VAL A 131 -9.46 9.17 11.49
CA VAL A 131 -9.28 8.36 10.28
C VAL A 131 -7.83 7.91 10.14
N THR A 132 -7.62 6.59 10.07
CA THR A 132 -6.31 5.96 10.16
C THR A 132 -6.15 4.91 9.08
N ALA A 133 -5.07 5.02 8.29
CA ALA A 133 -4.62 3.96 7.41
C ALA A 133 -3.82 2.92 8.20
N TYR A 134 -3.96 1.65 7.85
CA TYR A 134 -3.21 0.55 8.44
C TYR A 134 -2.95 -0.55 7.42
N THR A 135 -1.88 -1.31 7.62
CA THR A 135 -1.58 -2.47 6.79
C THR A 135 -2.16 -3.75 7.39
N ASN A 136 -2.55 -4.68 6.51
CA ASN A 136 -3.13 -5.95 6.90
C ASN A 136 -2.10 -6.86 7.57
N GLU A 137 -2.54 -7.55 8.62
CA GLU A 137 -1.78 -8.65 9.19
C GLU A 137 -1.73 -9.85 8.22
N ILE A 138 -0.61 -10.55 8.27
CA ILE A 138 -0.41 -11.76 7.48
C ILE A 138 -1.36 -12.86 7.94
N GLN A 139 -2.01 -13.50 6.99
CA GLN A 139 -2.87 -14.66 7.25
C GLN A 139 -2.02 -15.91 7.51
N SER A 140 -2.58 -16.84 8.30
CA SER A 140 -1.90 -18.07 8.75
C SER A 140 -1.28 -18.94 7.62
N GLN A 141 -1.82 -18.87 6.42
CA GLN A 141 -1.30 -19.60 5.26
C GLN A 141 0.12 -19.17 4.85
N LEU A 142 0.51 -17.95 5.11
CA LEU A 142 1.86 -17.47 4.80
C LEU A 142 2.90 -17.84 5.85
N TYR A 143 2.49 -18.26 7.03
CA TYR A 143 3.44 -18.76 8.04
C TYR A 143 4.21 -20.00 7.58
N ALA A 144 3.69 -20.74 6.59
CA ALA A 144 4.42 -21.85 5.97
C ALA A 144 5.67 -21.39 5.20
N ARG A 145 5.73 -20.10 4.78
CA ARG A 145 6.90 -19.52 4.10
C ARG A 145 7.95 -18.97 5.05
N ILE A 146 7.63 -18.89 6.33
CA ILE A 146 8.52 -18.43 7.41
C ILE A 146 8.45 -19.42 8.59
N PRO A 147 8.72 -20.73 8.38
CA PRO A 147 8.43 -21.75 9.38
C PRO A 147 9.22 -21.62 10.67
N GLN A 148 10.45 -21.14 10.63
CA GLN A 148 11.26 -20.89 11.81
C GLN A 148 10.88 -19.55 12.45
N LEU A 149 10.84 -18.47 11.68
CA LEU A 149 10.49 -17.14 12.18
C LEU A 149 9.09 -17.09 12.79
N SER A 150 8.11 -17.80 12.20
CA SER A 150 6.75 -17.87 12.76
C SER A 150 6.72 -18.49 14.16
N ARG A 151 7.65 -19.39 14.47
CA ARG A 151 7.79 -20.00 15.80
C ARG A 151 8.51 -19.08 16.80
N GLU A 152 9.60 -18.43 16.33
CA GLU A 152 10.42 -17.53 17.15
C GLU A 152 9.70 -16.25 17.52
N LEU A 153 8.88 -15.71 16.57
CA LEU A 153 8.19 -14.42 16.69
C LEU A 153 6.70 -14.59 17.07
N LYS A 154 6.38 -15.68 17.75
CA LYS A 154 5.00 -15.95 18.19
C LYS A 154 4.48 -14.82 19.09
N GLY A 155 3.41 -14.17 18.64
CA GLY A 155 2.79 -13.05 19.33
C GLY A 155 3.20 -11.67 18.79
N GLU A 156 4.21 -11.60 17.92
CA GLU A 156 4.53 -10.38 17.18
C GLU A 156 3.54 -10.17 16.03
N LYS A 157 3.21 -8.92 15.77
CA LYS A 157 2.33 -8.54 14.66
C LYS A 157 3.13 -8.52 13.36
N ILE A 158 2.96 -9.55 12.53
CA ILE A 158 3.55 -9.61 11.20
C ILE A 158 2.53 -9.10 10.18
N ALA A 159 2.92 -8.15 9.35
CA ALA A 159 2.02 -7.47 8.41
C ALA A 159 2.62 -7.40 7.00
N TYR A 160 1.75 -7.23 6.00
CA TYR A 160 2.16 -6.93 4.64
C TYR A 160 2.77 -5.53 4.55
N ILE A 161 3.61 -5.31 3.53
CA ILE A 161 4.02 -3.96 3.14
C ILE A 161 2.77 -3.17 2.70
N PRO A 162 2.58 -1.91 3.15
CA PRO A 162 1.44 -1.12 2.72
C PRO A 162 1.54 -0.71 1.25
N ASP A 163 0.39 -0.66 0.57
CA ASP A 163 0.30 -0.04 -0.75
C ASP A 163 0.54 1.46 -0.69
N HIS A 164 0.83 2.05 -1.85
CA HIS A 164 0.89 3.51 -1.97
C HIS A 164 -0.45 4.15 -1.65
N LEU A 165 -0.47 4.98 -0.62
CA LEU A 165 -1.60 5.77 -0.20
C LEU A 165 -1.28 7.26 -0.42
N PHE A 166 -1.98 7.88 -1.37
CA PHE A 166 -1.86 9.31 -1.67
C PHE A 166 -2.90 10.06 -0.86
N VAL A 167 -2.47 11.04 -0.11
CA VAL A 167 -3.33 11.75 0.83
C VAL A 167 -3.10 13.26 0.71
N THR A 168 -4.18 14.02 0.65
CA THR A 168 -4.16 15.46 0.86
C THR A 168 -5.25 15.87 1.82
N THR A 169 -4.96 16.87 2.63
CA THR A 169 -5.87 17.43 3.63
C THR A 169 -5.80 18.94 3.60
N LYS A 170 -6.94 19.57 3.81
CA LYS A 170 -7.05 21.03 3.89
C LYS A 170 -8.01 21.41 5.00
N ARG A 171 -7.53 22.18 5.97
CA ARG A 171 -8.38 22.79 6.99
C ARG A 171 -9.07 24.04 6.45
N SER A 172 -10.28 24.28 6.92
CA SER A 172 -11.04 25.52 6.66
C SER A 172 -11.23 25.83 5.19
N VAL A 173 -11.74 24.85 4.44
CA VAL A 173 -12.21 25.07 3.06
C VAL A 173 -13.56 25.77 3.12
N HIS A 174 -13.65 26.96 2.54
CA HIS A 174 -14.91 27.68 2.40
C HIS A 174 -15.62 27.29 1.11
N LEU A 175 -16.85 26.79 1.19
CA LEU A 175 -17.72 26.53 0.06
C LEU A 175 -18.79 27.61 0.01
N PRO A 176 -18.82 28.47 -1.01
CA PRO A 176 -19.86 29.47 -1.16
C PRO A 176 -21.17 28.81 -1.63
N PHE A 177 -22.27 29.45 -1.37
CA PHE A 177 -23.51 29.13 -2.08
C PHE A 177 -23.34 29.45 -3.57
N THR A 178 -23.65 28.49 -4.43
CA THR A 178 -23.55 28.69 -5.87
C THR A 178 -24.74 28.03 -6.60
N ASP A 179 -25.21 28.70 -7.64
CA ASP A 179 -26.22 28.20 -8.60
C ASP A 179 -25.55 27.54 -9.83
N ARG A 180 -24.22 27.53 -9.87
CA ARG A 180 -23.39 26.96 -10.93
C ARG A 180 -22.33 26.04 -10.33
N ILE A 181 -21.64 25.30 -11.19
CA ILE A 181 -20.47 24.53 -10.76
C ILE A 181 -19.36 25.53 -10.37
N ASP A 182 -18.92 25.43 -9.13
CA ASP A 182 -17.76 26.15 -8.62
C ASP A 182 -16.58 25.19 -8.42
N THR A 183 -15.37 25.72 -8.34
CA THR A 183 -14.15 24.93 -8.16
C THR A 183 -13.59 25.09 -6.76
N ILE A 184 -13.38 23.99 -6.06
CA ILE A 184 -12.69 24.04 -4.76
C ILE A 184 -11.22 24.37 -4.96
N MET A 185 -10.77 25.43 -4.28
CA MET A 185 -9.43 26.00 -4.44
C MET A 185 -8.50 25.58 -3.30
N ASP A 186 -7.27 25.21 -3.64
CA ASP A 186 -6.18 25.11 -2.68
C ASP A 186 -5.26 26.33 -2.78
N ASN A 187 -5.37 27.28 -1.83
CA ASN A 187 -4.55 28.51 -1.81
C ASN A 187 -4.52 29.22 -3.17
N ASN A 188 -5.70 29.50 -3.75
CA ASN A 188 -5.91 30.11 -5.08
C ASN A 188 -5.48 29.24 -6.28
N ARG A 189 -5.18 27.95 -6.07
CA ARG A 189 -4.97 26.98 -7.14
C ARG A 189 -6.23 26.14 -7.35
N PRO A 190 -6.71 25.94 -8.59
CA PRO A 190 -7.91 25.16 -8.88
C PRO A 190 -7.67 23.64 -8.84
N TYR A 191 -6.75 23.19 -7.98
CA TYR A 191 -6.35 21.79 -7.81
C TYR A 191 -5.60 21.60 -6.50
N PHE A 192 -5.55 20.35 -6.07
CA PHE A 192 -4.79 19.88 -4.93
C PHE A 192 -3.62 19.01 -5.39
N ASP A 193 -2.61 18.85 -4.54
CA ASP A 193 -1.54 17.88 -4.70
C ASP A 193 -1.67 16.82 -3.61
N ALA A 194 -1.70 15.55 -3.98
CA ALA A 194 -1.74 14.42 -3.06
C ALA A 194 -0.40 13.67 -3.09
N PRO A 195 0.53 13.99 -2.20
CA PRO A 195 1.75 13.23 -2.04
C PRO A 195 1.46 11.87 -1.36
N THR A 196 2.34 10.90 -1.60
CA THR A 196 2.25 9.60 -0.92
C THR A 196 2.41 9.74 0.59
N LEU A 197 1.64 8.97 1.35
CA LEU A 197 1.75 8.86 2.81
C LEU A 197 2.86 7.89 3.21
N VAL A 198 3.12 6.87 2.38
CA VAL A 198 4.14 5.87 2.64
C VAL A 198 5.49 6.28 2.09
N LYS A 199 6.56 5.78 2.71
CA LYS A 199 7.93 5.87 2.22
C LYS A 199 8.33 4.54 1.61
N THR A 200 8.96 4.57 0.43
CA THR A 200 9.47 3.38 -0.25
C THR A 200 10.97 3.26 -0.01
N TYR A 201 11.39 2.13 0.54
CA TYR A 201 12.80 1.79 0.72
C TYR A 201 13.19 0.67 -0.25
N TYR A 202 14.45 0.65 -0.63
CA TYR A 202 15.10 -0.44 -1.33
C TYR A 202 16.09 -1.11 -0.38
N LEU A 203 16.03 -2.43 -0.28
CA LEU A 203 16.88 -3.25 0.59
C LEU A 203 17.67 -4.22 -0.25
N GLN A 204 18.98 -4.34 0.00
CA GLN A 204 19.80 -5.41 -0.60
C GLN A 204 20.90 -5.89 0.34
N VAL A 205 21.29 -7.15 0.14
CA VAL A 205 22.41 -7.81 0.84
C VAL A 205 23.02 -8.88 -0.06
N ARG A 206 24.34 -9.11 0.13
CA ARG A 206 25.07 -10.15 -0.60
C ARG A 206 24.89 -11.52 0.05
N VAL A 207 24.77 -12.57 -0.78
CA VAL A 207 24.60 -13.96 -0.35
C VAL A 207 25.53 -14.87 -1.13
N LYS A 208 26.24 -15.76 -0.44
CA LYS A 208 26.93 -16.90 -1.04
C LYS A 208 26.11 -18.16 -0.87
N GLY A 209 26.04 -19.00 -1.89
CA GLY A 209 25.31 -20.26 -1.84
C GLY A 209 23.81 -20.10 -2.17
N ILE A 210 23.41 -19.08 -2.93
CA ILE A 210 22.02 -18.85 -3.34
C ILE A 210 21.44 -20.02 -4.14
N GLN A 211 22.28 -20.79 -4.85
CA GLN A 211 21.90 -21.97 -5.60
C GLN A 211 21.34 -23.11 -4.70
N TYR A 212 21.53 -23.03 -3.40
CA TYR A 212 20.97 -23.98 -2.44
C TYR A 212 19.62 -23.55 -1.85
N VAL A 213 19.11 -22.37 -2.26
CA VAL A 213 17.91 -21.75 -1.72
C VAL A 213 16.73 -21.95 -2.65
N THR A 214 15.60 -22.40 -2.11
CA THR A 214 14.32 -22.50 -2.83
C THR A 214 13.45 -21.26 -2.63
N SER A 215 13.55 -20.59 -1.49
CA SER A 215 12.89 -19.32 -1.23
C SER A 215 13.65 -18.49 -0.20
N ALA A 216 13.61 -17.17 -0.38
CA ALA A 216 14.16 -16.22 0.57
C ALA A 216 13.10 -15.18 0.91
N VAL A 217 12.88 -14.96 2.20
CA VAL A 217 11.98 -13.93 2.72
C VAL A 217 12.68 -13.12 3.78
N SER A 218 12.19 -11.93 4.05
CA SER A 218 12.69 -11.11 5.14
C SER A 218 11.60 -10.44 5.94
N LEU A 219 11.88 -10.17 7.21
CA LEU A 219 11.07 -9.37 8.10
C LEU A 219 11.87 -8.16 8.57
N ILE A 220 11.29 -6.97 8.45
CA ILE A 220 11.90 -5.76 9.01
C ILE A 220 11.10 -5.29 10.23
N SER A 221 11.79 -5.07 11.35
CA SER A 221 11.22 -4.56 12.59
C SER A 221 11.32 -3.04 12.69
N GLY A 222 10.66 -2.44 13.68
CA GLY A 222 10.75 -1.01 13.96
C GLY A 222 9.98 -0.12 13.01
N MET A 223 9.00 -0.67 12.29
CA MET A 223 8.14 0.05 11.37
C MET A 223 6.75 0.25 11.97
N ALA A 224 6.11 1.38 11.63
CA ALA A 224 4.73 1.65 12.02
C ALA A 224 3.76 0.88 11.13
N GLY A 225 2.78 0.21 11.75
CA GLY A 225 1.70 -0.52 11.07
C GLY A 225 0.55 0.38 10.61
N SER A 226 0.50 1.63 11.10
CA SER A 226 -0.57 2.56 10.78
C SER A 226 -0.15 4.02 10.83
N SER A 227 -0.97 4.89 10.19
CA SER A 227 -0.77 6.34 10.15
C SER A 227 -2.11 7.07 10.15
N THR A 228 -2.22 8.13 10.94
CA THR A 228 -3.38 9.03 10.93
C THR A 228 -3.36 9.91 9.68
N LEU A 229 -4.45 9.91 8.90
CA LEU A 229 -4.50 10.61 7.63
C LEU A 229 -4.50 12.14 7.80
N SER A 230 -5.24 12.66 8.76
CA SER A 230 -5.41 14.11 8.97
C SER A 230 -4.11 14.81 9.35
N THR A 231 -3.25 14.16 10.12
CA THR A 231 -1.95 14.67 10.57
C THR A 231 -0.79 14.14 9.75
N ARG A 232 -1.03 13.09 8.96
CA ARG A 232 0.00 12.33 8.22
C ARG A 232 1.11 11.80 9.13
N SER A 233 0.74 11.49 10.37
CA SER A 233 1.66 11.02 11.39
C SER A 233 1.48 9.53 11.63
N MET A 234 2.59 8.79 11.71
CA MET A 234 2.55 7.38 12.10
C MET A 234 2.02 7.21 13.53
N VAL A 235 1.36 6.09 13.78
CA VAL A 235 0.91 5.71 15.12
C VAL A 235 2.06 4.97 15.83
N GLU A 236 2.74 5.65 16.75
CA GLU A 236 3.97 5.16 17.38
C GLU A 236 3.76 3.89 18.22
N THR A 237 2.54 3.65 18.68
CA THR A 237 2.19 2.46 19.47
C THR A 237 1.84 1.23 18.62
N ASP A 238 1.71 1.39 17.29
CA ASP A 238 1.37 0.32 16.38
C ASP A 238 2.63 -0.18 15.66
N SER A 239 3.44 -0.99 16.36
CA SER A 239 4.65 -1.62 15.82
C SER A 239 4.31 -2.89 15.06
N VAL A 240 4.95 -3.09 13.89
CA VAL A 240 4.80 -4.29 13.07
C VAL A 240 6.14 -4.79 12.56
N LEU A 241 6.19 -6.08 12.25
CA LEU A 241 7.19 -6.70 11.40
C LEU A 241 6.65 -6.73 9.97
N LEU A 242 7.28 -6.01 9.04
CA LEU A 242 6.85 -6.03 7.63
C LEU A 242 7.47 -7.23 6.91
N TYR A 243 6.60 -8.05 6.32
CA TYR A 243 6.97 -9.21 5.54
C TYR A 243 7.33 -8.83 4.10
N MET A 244 8.46 -9.35 3.60
CA MET A 244 8.97 -9.07 2.27
C MET A 244 9.46 -10.35 1.60
N GLU A 245 9.07 -10.58 0.35
CA GLU A 245 9.69 -11.57 -0.52
C GLU A 245 10.95 -10.98 -1.13
N MET A 246 11.98 -11.79 -1.32
CA MET A 246 13.27 -11.35 -1.85
C MET A 246 13.47 -11.87 -3.26
N ASP A 247 13.86 -10.98 -4.17
CA ASP A 247 14.39 -11.32 -5.49
C ASP A 247 15.91 -11.48 -5.44
N SER A 248 16.51 -12.05 -6.49
CA SER A 248 17.97 -12.24 -6.55
C SER A 248 18.53 -11.97 -7.96
N TYR A 249 19.78 -11.54 -8.00
CA TYR A 249 20.60 -11.49 -9.23
C TYR A 249 22.06 -11.87 -8.93
N GLU A 250 22.75 -12.38 -9.96
CA GLU A 250 24.15 -12.77 -9.85
C GLU A 250 25.09 -11.57 -10.05
N LEU A 251 26.19 -11.53 -9.33
CA LEU A 251 27.26 -10.56 -9.53
C LEU A 251 28.23 -11.09 -10.60
N HIS A 252 28.46 -10.31 -11.66
CA HIS A 252 29.33 -10.71 -12.77
C HIS A 252 30.80 -10.90 -12.33
N ASP A 253 31.24 -10.08 -11.39
CA ASP A 253 32.66 -10.10 -10.93
C ASP A 253 32.90 -11.04 -9.75
N GLU A 254 31.84 -11.58 -9.13
CA GLU A 254 31.92 -12.50 -7.99
C GLU A 254 30.99 -13.70 -8.23
N PRO A 255 31.39 -14.72 -9.03
CA PRO A 255 30.50 -15.78 -9.51
C PRO A 255 29.90 -16.67 -8.40
N GLU A 256 30.45 -16.66 -7.19
CA GLU A 256 29.89 -17.37 -6.02
C GLU A 256 28.99 -16.48 -5.16
N THR A 257 28.86 -15.21 -5.51
CA THR A 257 28.12 -14.23 -4.72
C THR A 257 26.95 -13.69 -5.54
N SER A 258 25.75 -13.77 -4.97
CA SER A 258 24.54 -13.16 -5.51
C SER A 258 24.09 -12.04 -4.61
N VAL A 259 23.27 -11.15 -5.13
CA VAL A 259 22.57 -10.14 -4.35
C VAL A 259 21.11 -10.54 -4.23
N ILE A 260 20.58 -10.57 -3.01
CA ILE A 260 19.15 -10.58 -2.78
C ILE A 260 18.67 -9.16 -2.47
N TYR A 261 17.49 -8.82 -2.98
CA TYR A 261 16.97 -7.47 -2.87
C TYR A 261 15.44 -7.45 -2.84
N THR A 262 14.89 -6.37 -2.36
CA THR A 262 13.46 -6.07 -2.43
C THR A 262 13.22 -4.56 -2.33
N SER A 263 12.04 -4.11 -2.73
CA SER A 263 11.55 -2.78 -2.39
C SER A 263 10.33 -2.90 -1.49
N PHE A 264 10.21 -2.04 -0.50
CA PHE A 264 9.09 -2.07 0.42
C PHE A 264 8.62 -0.68 0.83
N ASN A 265 7.33 -0.59 1.11
CA ASN A 265 6.69 0.62 1.61
C ASN A 265 6.48 0.52 3.12
N THR A 266 6.49 1.65 3.80
CA THR A 266 6.18 1.75 5.22
C THR A 266 5.51 3.09 5.54
N PHE A 267 4.66 3.15 6.57
CA PHE A 267 4.13 4.40 7.11
C PHE A 267 5.21 5.22 7.84
N GLY A 268 6.31 4.62 8.18
CA GLY A 268 7.46 5.27 8.78
C GLY A 268 8.21 4.38 9.76
N LYS A 269 9.41 4.82 10.08
CA LYS A 269 10.26 4.23 11.10
C LYS A 269 9.84 4.74 12.46
N LEU A 270 9.59 3.82 13.40
CA LEU A 270 9.29 4.15 14.80
C LEU A 270 10.50 4.82 15.49
N PRO A 271 10.27 5.66 16.52
CA PRO A 271 11.34 6.23 17.32
C PRO A 271 12.24 5.14 17.92
N LYS A 272 13.55 5.41 18.00
CA LYS A 272 14.55 4.46 18.52
C LYS A 272 14.26 4.01 19.98
N SER A 273 13.57 4.83 20.74
CA SER A 273 13.14 4.54 22.11
C SER A 273 12.09 3.44 22.20
N THR A 274 11.37 3.17 21.14
CA THR A 274 10.24 2.21 21.12
C THR A 274 10.55 0.94 20.35
N SER A 275 11.53 0.95 19.42
CA SER A 275 11.81 -0.21 18.58
C SER A 275 13.24 -0.22 18.06
N ARG A 276 13.83 -1.43 18.04
CA ARG A 276 15.11 -1.69 17.39
C ARG A 276 14.88 -2.03 15.92
N LEU A 277 15.69 -1.49 15.03
CA LEU A 277 15.63 -1.77 13.60
C LEU A 277 16.49 -2.98 13.26
N THR A 278 15.85 -4.08 12.94
CA THR A 278 16.51 -5.30 12.46
C THR A 278 15.87 -5.79 11.16
N VAL A 279 16.67 -6.39 10.31
CA VAL A 279 16.17 -7.22 9.21
C VAL A 279 16.53 -8.66 9.53
N THR A 280 15.54 -9.53 9.51
CA THR A 280 15.71 -10.96 9.69
C THR A 280 15.35 -11.67 8.41
N PHE A 281 16.31 -12.41 7.85
CA PHE A 281 16.14 -13.21 6.65
C PHE A 281 15.85 -14.66 7.04
N GLU A 282 14.96 -15.33 6.34
CA GLU A 282 14.77 -16.77 6.39
C GLU A 282 14.94 -17.36 5.00
N PHE A 283 15.89 -18.25 4.86
CA PHE A 283 16.19 -18.99 3.64
C PHE A 283 15.70 -20.42 3.79
N ILE A 284 14.87 -20.88 2.89
CA ILE A 284 14.50 -22.29 2.79
C ILE A 284 15.43 -22.94 1.79
N THR A 285 16.17 -23.94 2.24
CA THR A 285 17.16 -24.65 1.42
C THR A 285 16.52 -25.82 0.66
N LEU A 286 17.23 -26.38 -0.33
CA LEU A 286 16.76 -27.46 -1.20
C LEU A 286 16.35 -28.73 -0.44
N ASP A 287 16.92 -28.97 0.74
CA ASP A 287 16.56 -30.07 1.66
C ASP A 287 15.37 -29.74 2.58
N GLY A 288 14.75 -28.56 2.41
CA GLY A 288 13.63 -28.09 3.20
C GLY A 288 14.00 -27.54 4.58
N ASN A 289 15.28 -27.43 4.89
CA ASN A 289 15.73 -26.81 6.14
C ASN A 289 15.62 -25.27 6.05
N SER A 290 15.55 -24.63 7.20
CA SER A 290 15.50 -23.18 7.34
C SER A 290 16.80 -22.65 7.94
N GLN A 291 17.39 -21.66 7.30
CA GLN A 291 18.51 -20.88 7.84
C GLN A 291 18.04 -19.44 8.09
N VAL A 292 18.20 -18.96 9.32
CA VAL A 292 17.78 -17.62 9.73
C VAL A 292 19.00 -16.76 10.03
N GLU A 293 18.99 -15.53 9.53
CA GLU A 293 20.03 -14.53 9.78
C GLU A 293 19.41 -13.19 10.16
N THR A 294 19.78 -12.64 11.33
CA THR A 294 19.29 -11.35 11.82
C THR A 294 20.40 -10.31 11.80
N ILE A 295 20.13 -9.15 11.20
CA ILE A 295 21.07 -8.05 11.05
C ILE A 295 20.47 -6.78 11.66
N ASP A 296 21.22 -6.13 12.56
CA ASP A 296 20.88 -4.82 13.09
C ASP A 296 21.23 -3.74 12.05
N ILE A 297 20.22 -3.02 11.59
CA ILE A 297 20.34 -1.95 10.61
C ILE A 297 20.13 -0.56 11.20
N THR A 298 20.06 -0.44 12.53
CA THR A 298 19.75 0.83 13.22
C THR A 298 20.70 1.96 12.79
N ASN A 299 21.99 1.66 12.62
CA ASN A 299 22.98 2.66 12.22
C ASN A 299 22.86 3.06 10.74
N LEU A 300 22.37 2.18 9.86
CA LEU A 300 22.17 2.49 8.44
C LEU A 300 21.13 3.61 8.27
N PHE A 301 20.09 3.65 9.09
CA PHE A 301 19.06 4.70 9.07
C PHE A 301 19.55 6.08 9.54
N GLN A 302 20.81 6.20 9.93
CA GLN A 302 21.47 7.49 10.24
C GLN A 302 22.36 7.96 9.10
N THR A 303 22.47 7.20 8.01
CA THR A 303 23.30 7.54 6.86
C THR A 303 22.50 8.37 5.84
N LEU A 304 23.18 9.29 5.15
CA LEU A 304 22.59 10.08 4.07
C LEU A 304 22.00 9.20 2.96
N THR A 305 22.61 8.04 2.70
CA THR A 305 22.12 7.08 1.70
C THR A 305 20.70 6.61 2.00
N VAL A 306 20.39 6.36 3.28
CA VAL A 306 19.04 5.95 3.68
C VAL A 306 18.10 7.16 3.83
N GLU A 307 18.58 8.26 4.40
CA GLU A 307 17.74 9.45 4.61
C GLU A 307 17.30 10.11 3.31
N GLU A 308 18.24 10.32 2.38
CA GLU A 308 17.98 11.04 1.13
C GLU A 308 17.49 10.13 0.00
N ASN A 309 18.11 8.93 -0.12
CA ASN A 309 17.88 8.03 -1.24
C ASN A 309 16.99 6.83 -0.89
N GLN A 310 16.74 6.58 0.41
CA GLN A 310 15.94 5.44 0.89
C GLN A 310 16.51 4.07 0.47
N TRP A 311 17.85 3.96 0.38
CA TRP A 311 18.58 2.76 0.03
C TRP A 311 19.19 2.14 1.27
N ILE A 312 18.79 0.91 1.62
CA ILE A 312 19.33 0.12 2.73
C ILE A 312 20.31 -0.89 2.13
N LEU A 313 21.56 -0.52 2.13
CA LEU A 313 22.65 -1.33 1.58
C LEU A 313 23.36 -2.02 2.73
N ILE A 314 23.12 -3.32 2.90
CA ILE A 314 23.72 -4.11 3.96
C ILE A 314 25.08 -4.64 3.47
N ASP A 315 26.16 -4.06 4.00
CA ASP A 315 27.52 -4.51 3.69
C ASP A 315 27.92 -5.71 4.56
N LYS A 316 27.23 -6.85 4.29
CA LYS A 316 27.50 -8.15 4.89
C LYS A 316 27.31 -9.21 3.82
N ILE A 317 28.07 -10.31 3.91
CA ILE A 317 27.84 -11.50 3.10
C ILE A 317 27.21 -12.56 3.98
N ILE A 318 25.98 -12.97 3.64
CA ILE A 318 25.32 -14.12 4.26
C ILE A 318 25.79 -15.38 3.53
N THR A 319 26.25 -16.39 4.26
CA THR A 319 26.67 -17.66 3.66
C THR A 319 25.59 -18.71 3.93
N ILE A 320 25.07 -19.30 2.86
CA ILE A 320 24.16 -20.43 2.91
C ILE A 320 24.97 -21.71 2.75
N ASN A 321 24.81 -22.61 3.71
CA ASN A 321 25.49 -23.89 3.67
C ASN A 321 24.84 -24.81 2.62
N PRO A 322 25.64 -25.61 1.91
CA PRO A 322 25.09 -26.65 1.04
C PRO A 322 24.25 -27.64 1.88
N PRO A 323 23.15 -28.18 1.31
CA PRO A 323 22.33 -29.16 1.99
C PRO A 323 23.17 -30.36 2.43
N GLU A 324 22.89 -30.90 3.61
CA GLU A 324 23.57 -32.10 4.09
C GLU A 324 23.32 -33.27 3.12
N LYS A 325 24.39 -33.90 2.65
CA LYS A 325 24.25 -35.12 1.84
C LYS A 325 23.53 -36.18 2.71
N PRO A 326 22.54 -36.92 2.17
CA PRO A 326 21.94 -38.01 2.90
C PRO A 326 23.01 -38.97 3.37
N LYS A 327 23.10 -39.21 4.67
CA LYS A 327 24.07 -40.18 5.22
C LYS A 327 23.81 -41.54 4.62
N PRO A 328 24.81 -42.23 4.02
CA PRO A 328 24.61 -43.56 3.51
C PRO A 328 24.25 -44.47 4.69
N GLY A 329 23.02 -44.95 4.75
CA GLY A 329 22.58 -45.96 5.72
C GLY A 329 21.37 -45.65 6.60
N GLU A 330 20.74 -44.47 6.55
CA GLU A 330 19.51 -44.21 7.31
C GLU A 330 18.22 -44.35 6.49
N GLY A 331 18.24 -45.12 5.43
CA GLY A 331 17.05 -45.47 4.64
C GLY A 331 16.51 -46.82 5.06
N ASN A 332 15.48 -46.84 5.88
CA ASN A 332 14.70 -48.05 6.14
C ASN A 332 13.88 -48.37 4.88
N GLY A 333 14.32 -49.33 4.04
CA GLY A 333 13.53 -49.96 2.98
C GLY A 333 13.72 -49.41 1.56
N GLY A 334 14.66 -50.04 0.85
CA GLY A 334 14.64 -50.41 -0.56
C GLY A 334 14.04 -49.44 -1.57
N PHE A 335 14.84 -48.56 -2.07
CA PHE A 335 15.05 -48.18 -3.47
C PHE A 335 16.21 -47.17 -3.47
N SER A 336 17.37 -47.63 -3.89
CA SER A 336 18.50 -46.76 -4.20
C SER A 336 18.46 -46.51 -5.70
N PRO A 337 17.97 -45.36 -6.18
CA PRO A 337 18.38 -44.89 -7.48
C PRO A 337 19.77 -44.29 -7.28
N GLY A 338 20.79 -44.98 -7.75
CA GLY A 338 22.10 -44.38 -7.90
C GLY A 338 22.00 -43.18 -8.83
N ILE A 339 22.05 -42.02 -8.26
CA ILE A 339 22.29 -40.78 -9.03
C ILE A 339 23.67 -40.32 -8.62
N ASP A 340 24.65 -40.76 -9.40
CA ASP A 340 26.06 -40.43 -9.27
C ASP A 340 26.44 -39.08 -9.96
N ASP A 341 25.48 -38.20 -10.29
CA ASP A 341 25.75 -36.96 -10.99
C ASP A 341 24.89 -35.79 -10.46
N TRP A 342 25.25 -35.25 -9.30
CA TRP A 342 24.72 -33.98 -8.81
C TRP A 342 25.50 -32.75 -9.30
N ASP A 343 26.61 -32.95 -10.00
CA ASP A 343 27.51 -31.87 -10.41
C ASP A 343 27.06 -31.10 -11.66
N ASN A 344 25.89 -31.41 -12.27
CA ASN A 344 25.45 -30.80 -13.53
C ASN A 344 23.95 -30.40 -13.60
N ILE A 345 23.36 -29.96 -12.50
CA ILE A 345 22.00 -29.37 -12.61
C ILE A 345 22.13 -27.84 -12.80
N HIS A 346 22.22 -27.41 -14.05
CA HIS A 346 21.89 -26.06 -14.44
C HIS A 346 20.37 -25.90 -14.43
N SER A 347 19.77 -25.39 -13.35
CA SER A 347 18.38 -25.00 -13.34
C SER A 347 18.24 -23.61 -13.98
N THR A 348 17.82 -23.58 -15.25
CA THR A 348 17.21 -22.38 -15.82
C THR A 348 15.81 -22.25 -15.25
N LEU A 349 15.57 -21.27 -14.42
CA LEU A 349 14.23 -20.87 -14.00
C LEU A 349 13.50 -20.31 -15.24
N PRO A 350 12.25 -20.69 -15.50
CA PRO A 350 11.48 -20.08 -16.57
C PRO A 350 11.13 -18.62 -16.18
N VAL A 351 11.34 -17.73 -17.14
CA VAL A 351 10.99 -16.29 -17.12
C VAL A 351 9.48 -16.11 -17.10
#